data_3ae91fefc4df3783b7b57e0ef78e6b92
#
_entry.id   3ae91fefc4df3783b7b57e0ef78e6b92
#
_cell.length_a   1.000
_cell.length_b   1.000
_cell.length_c   1.000
_cell.angle_alpha   90.00
_cell.angle_beta   90.00
_cell.angle_gamma   90.00
#
_symmetry.space_group_name_H-M   'P 1'
#
loop_
_entity.id
_entity.type
_entity.pdbx_description
1 polymer ?
#
loop_
_entity_poly.entity_id
_entity_poly.type
_entity_poly.pdbx_seq_one_letter_code
_entity_poly.pdbx_strand_id
1 'polypeptide(L)'
;MRQPKSHSRSDKLWQLRLYVAGQTPKSLAAFSNLKKICENHLSGRYCIEVIDLLEQPQLSKGDQILALPTLVRKLPQPVRKIIGDLSDTERVLVGLDLRPVPPRVTEPNAREKN
;
A
#
# COMPACT_ATOMS: atom_id res chain seq x y z
N MET A 1 25.54 -5.32 14.77
CA MET A 1 25.09 -5.54 14.20
C MET A 1 24.87 -5.74 13.59
N ARG A 2 24.69 -5.60 13.58
CA ARG A 2 24.24 -5.74 12.90
C ARG A 2 23.64 -5.88 12.26
N GLN A 3 23.51 -5.82 12.01
CA GLN A 3 22.76 -6.02 11.23
C GLN A 3 22.59 -6.47 10.52
N PRO A 4 22.44 -6.42 10.39
CA PRO A 4 22.10 -6.96 9.56
C PRO A 4 22.31 -7.04 8.68
N LYS A 5 22.22 -7.05 8.51
CA LYS A 5 22.22 -7.22 7.61
C LYS A 5 22.01 -7.47 6.69
N SER A 6 21.86 -7.54 6.54
CA SER A 6 21.57 -7.87 5.66
C SER A 6 21.46 -8.14 4.84
N HIS A 7 21.10 -8.10 4.52
CA HIS A 7 20.79 -8.37 3.75
C HIS A 7 20.43 -8.50 2.75
N SER A 8 20.12 -8.53 2.61
CA SER A 8 19.87 -8.69 1.50
C SER A 8 19.08 -7.87 0.53
N ARG A 9 19.04 -7.80 -0.69
CA ARG A 9 18.44 -7.03 -1.61
C ARG A 9 17.05 -7.33 -1.88
N SER A 10 16.74 -8.55 -2.11
CA SER A 10 15.37 -9.02 -2.26
C SER A 10 14.58 -8.86 -0.96
N ASP A 11 15.29 -8.55 0.10
CA ASP A 11 14.66 -8.37 1.41
C ASP A 11 14.55 -6.92 1.80
N LYS A 12 14.37 -6.07 0.83
CA LYS A 12 14.23 -4.65 1.13
C LYS A 12 13.03 -4.40 2.01
N LEU A 13 13.18 -3.46 2.92
CA LEU A 13 12.10 -3.05 3.78
C LEU A 13 11.14 -2.17 3.00
N TRP A 14 9.87 -2.48 3.10
CA TRP A 14 8.82 -1.67 2.50
C TRP A 14 8.41 -0.61 3.49
N GLN A 15 8.40 0.64 3.05
CA GLN A 15 7.92 1.75 3.87
C GLN A 15 6.59 2.21 3.33
N LEU A 16 5.57 2.07 4.15
CA LEU A 16 4.20 2.38 3.79
C LEU A 16 3.70 3.46 4.73
N ARG A 17 3.01 4.44 4.17
CA ARG A 17 2.46 5.53 4.96
C ARG A 17 0.98 5.62 4.69
N LEU A 18 0.18 5.52 5.75
CA LEU A 18 -1.27 5.58 5.64
C LEU A 18 -1.75 6.91 6.18
N TYR A 19 -2.31 7.73 5.31
CA TYR A 19 -2.87 9.02 5.71
C TYR A 19 -4.34 8.84 6.02
N VAL A 20 -4.75 9.32 7.18
CA VAL A 20 -6.14 9.20 7.65
C VAL A 20 -6.62 10.53 8.20
N ALA A 21 -7.93 10.62 8.41
CA ALA A 21 -8.56 11.77 9.05
C ALA A 21 -9.24 11.28 10.31
N GLY A 22 -8.48 11.21 11.40
CA GLY A 22 -9.01 10.72 12.66
C GLY A 22 -9.28 9.23 12.63
N GLN A 23 -10.07 8.77 13.60
CA GLN A 23 -10.38 7.35 13.74
C GLN A 23 -11.79 7.05 13.25
N THR A 24 -12.04 7.41 12.00
CA THR A 24 -13.31 7.09 11.36
C THR A 24 -13.37 5.61 11.03
N PRO A 25 -14.57 5.04 10.84
CA PRO A 25 -14.67 3.64 10.44
C PRO A 25 -13.86 3.33 9.17
N LYS A 26 -13.85 4.26 8.22
CA LYS A 26 -13.11 4.03 6.98
C LYS A 26 -11.60 4.03 7.22
N SER A 27 -11.12 4.91 8.10
CA SER A 27 -9.70 4.94 8.44
C SER A 27 -9.28 3.68 9.18
N LEU A 28 -10.10 3.23 10.11
CA LEU A 28 -9.80 2.00 10.85
C LEU A 28 -9.82 0.79 9.93
N ALA A 29 -10.78 0.75 9.00
CA ALA A 29 -10.83 -0.34 8.03
C ALA A 29 -9.59 -0.34 7.15
N ALA A 30 -9.15 0.84 6.72
CA ALA A 30 -7.96 0.94 5.89
C ALA A 30 -6.73 0.36 6.61
N PHE A 31 -6.56 0.72 7.87
CA PHE A 31 -5.42 0.21 8.63
C PHE A 31 -5.51 -1.31 8.79
N SER A 32 -6.68 -1.81 9.16
CA SER A 32 -6.86 -3.23 9.36
C SER A 32 -6.60 -4.02 8.07
N ASN A 33 -7.13 -3.53 6.96
CA ASN A 33 -6.92 -4.19 5.67
C ASN A 33 -5.45 -4.16 5.27
N LEU A 34 -4.79 -3.02 5.47
CA LEU A 34 -3.37 -2.90 5.16
C LEU A 34 -2.54 -3.88 5.97
N LYS A 35 -2.85 -4.00 7.26
CA LYS A 35 -2.13 -4.90 8.15
C LYS A 35 -2.22 -6.33 7.64
N LYS A 36 -3.41 -6.76 7.25
CA LYS A 36 -3.61 -8.10 6.74
C LYS A 36 -2.81 -8.35 5.47
N ILE A 37 -2.83 -7.39 4.56
CA ILE A 37 -2.10 -7.52 3.31
C ILE A 37 -0.60 -7.63 3.58
N CYS A 38 -0.10 -6.79 4.46
CA CYS A 38 1.33 -6.80 4.78
C CYS A 38 1.74 -8.11 5.45
N GLU A 39 0.92 -8.61 6.37
CA GLU A 39 1.25 -9.87 7.03
C GLU A 39 1.26 -11.04 6.04
N ASN A 40 0.34 -11.00 5.07
CA ASN A 40 0.25 -12.09 4.11
C ASN A 40 1.31 -12.03 3.02
N HIS A 41 1.76 -10.85 2.66
CA HIS A 41 2.64 -10.68 1.51
C HIS A 41 4.00 -10.10 1.81
N LEU A 42 4.16 -9.46 2.95
CA LEU A 42 5.40 -8.77 3.30
C LEU A 42 5.85 -9.12 4.71
N SER A 43 5.55 -10.30 5.15
CA SER A 43 5.85 -10.69 6.54
C SER A 43 7.30 -10.37 6.91
N GLY A 44 7.47 -9.58 7.95
CA GLY A 44 8.79 -9.22 8.45
C GLY A 44 9.55 -8.20 7.61
N ARG A 45 8.95 -7.68 6.54
CA ARG A 45 9.65 -6.78 5.63
C ARG A 45 8.92 -5.48 5.37
N TYR A 46 8.15 -5.01 6.33
CA TYR A 46 7.40 -3.78 6.13
C TYR A 46 7.39 -2.92 7.38
N CYS A 47 7.15 -1.64 7.17
CA CYS A 47 6.96 -0.67 8.24
C CYS A 47 5.79 0.22 7.84
N ILE A 48 4.80 0.33 8.70
CA ILE A 48 3.63 1.16 8.45
C ILE A 48 3.67 2.36 9.36
N GLU A 49 3.60 3.54 8.77
CA GLU A 49 3.47 4.79 9.52
C GLU A 49 2.07 5.33 9.26
N VAL A 50 1.31 5.58 10.32
CA VAL A 50 -0.02 6.15 10.19
C VAL A 50 0.05 7.64 10.52
N ILE A 51 -0.45 8.47 9.62
CA ILE A 51 -0.44 9.91 9.80
C ILE A 51 -1.86 10.43 9.80
N ASP A 52 -2.24 11.02 10.93
CA ASP A 52 -3.55 11.63 11.08
C ASP A 52 -3.47 13.09 10.67
N LEU A 53 -4.08 13.42 9.54
CA LEU A 53 -4.00 14.78 9.02
C LEU A 53 -4.86 15.76 9.78
N LEU A 54 -5.70 15.29 10.70
CA LEU A 54 -6.36 16.21 11.62
C LEU A 54 -5.38 16.76 12.66
N GLU A 55 -4.34 15.97 12.98
CA GLU A 55 -3.33 16.39 13.94
C GLU A 55 -2.10 17.00 13.28
N GLN A 56 -1.77 16.53 12.09
CA GLN A 56 -0.57 16.96 11.39
C GLN A 56 -0.89 17.32 9.93
N PRO A 57 -1.73 18.32 9.71
CA PRO A 57 -2.19 18.65 8.35
C PRO A 57 -1.07 19.03 7.40
N GLN A 58 0.03 19.57 7.92
CA GLN A 58 1.14 19.99 7.08
C GLN A 58 1.80 18.81 6.36
N LEU A 59 1.63 17.60 6.86
CA LEU A 59 2.29 16.45 6.26
C LEU A 59 1.63 16.00 4.95
N SER A 60 0.44 16.52 4.64
CA SER A 60 -0.20 16.17 3.38
C SER A 60 0.54 16.70 2.17
N LYS A 61 1.30 17.78 2.34
CA LYS A 61 1.93 18.45 1.22
C LYS A 61 3.03 17.63 0.57
N GLY A 62 3.81 16.94 1.37
CA GLY A 62 4.94 16.19 0.85
C GLY A 62 4.54 15.10 -0.12
N ASP A 63 3.44 14.41 0.18
CA ASP A 63 2.96 13.33 -0.67
C ASP A 63 1.76 13.73 -1.51
N GLN A 64 1.39 15.00 -1.48
CA GLN A 64 0.29 15.54 -2.28
C GLN A 64 -1.00 14.73 -2.08
N ILE A 65 -1.43 14.65 -0.82
CA ILE A 65 -2.61 13.87 -0.47
C ILE A 65 -3.86 14.67 -0.78
N LEU A 66 -4.71 14.11 -1.66
CA LEU A 66 -5.92 14.77 -2.12
C LEU A 66 -7.19 14.15 -1.58
N ALA A 67 -7.10 13.00 -0.97
CA ALA A 67 -8.25 12.28 -0.45
C ALA A 67 -7.82 11.42 0.74
N LEU A 68 -8.77 10.97 1.54
CA LEU A 68 -8.48 10.15 2.72
C LEU A 68 -9.48 9.02 2.83
N PRO A 69 -9.06 7.84 3.27
CA PRO A 69 -7.66 7.50 3.53
C PRO A 69 -6.87 7.27 2.25
N THR A 70 -5.58 7.48 2.32
CA THR A 70 -4.70 7.22 1.19
C THR A 70 -3.46 6.49 1.69
N LEU A 71 -3.12 5.42 1.00
CA LEU A 71 -1.91 4.65 1.27
C LEU A 71 -0.83 5.07 0.28
N VAL A 72 0.37 5.36 0.80
CA VAL A 72 1.51 5.71 -0.04
C VAL A 72 2.63 4.72 0.22
N ARG A 73 3.11 4.08 -0.85
CA ARG A 73 4.31 3.26 -0.76
C ARG A 73 5.51 4.17 -1.00
N LYS A 74 6.25 4.44 0.06
CA LYS A 74 7.44 5.30 -0.04
C LYS A 74 8.64 4.51 -0.56
N LEU A 75 8.77 3.29 -0.11
CA LEU A 75 9.83 2.38 -0.54
C LEU A 75 9.24 0.99 -0.71
N PRO A 76 9.69 0.22 -1.68
CA PRO A 76 10.67 0.58 -2.71
C PRO A 76 10.08 1.53 -3.73
N GLN A 77 10.95 2.25 -4.39
CA GLN A 77 10.53 3.15 -5.45
C GLN A 77 10.09 2.36 -6.68
N PRO A 78 9.24 2.92 -7.50
CA PRO A 78 8.69 4.29 -7.43
C PRO A 78 7.58 4.41 -6.39
N VAL A 79 7.30 5.64 -5.99
CA VAL A 79 6.22 5.92 -5.05
C VAL A 79 4.89 5.55 -5.70
N ARG A 80 4.03 4.90 -4.93
CA ARG A 80 2.69 4.52 -5.38
C ARG A 80 1.66 5.02 -4.38
N LYS A 81 0.49 5.39 -4.87
CA LYS A 81 -0.60 5.85 -4.01
C LYS A 81 -1.86 5.05 -4.31
N ILE A 82 -2.58 4.69 -3.26
CA ILE A 82 -3.85 4.00 -3.38
C ILE A 82 -4.85 4.70 -2.48
N ILE A 83 -5.95 5.13 -3.06
CA ILE A 83 -6.98 5.85 -2.31
C ILE A 83 -8.09 4.88 -1.92
N GLY A 84 -8.58 5.00 -0.69
CA GLY A 84 -9.72 4.23 -0.23
C GLY A 84 -9.41 3.41 1.00
N ASP A 85 -10.36 2.59 1.41
CA ASP A 85 -10.25 1.81 2.63
C ASP A 85 -9.49 0.50 2.46
N LEU A 86 -8.95 0.25 1.27
CA LEU A 86 -8.13 -0.92 0.96
C LEU A 86 -8.88 -2.24 1.08
N SER A 87 -10.20 -2.20 0.91
CA SER A 87 -11.01 -3.41 1.00
C SER A 87 -10.87 -4.31 -0.21
N ASP A 88 -10.51 -3.75 -1.36
CA ASP A 88 -10.30 -4.55 -2.57
C ASP A 88 -8.85 -5.01 -2.60
N THR A 89 -8.62 -6.20 -2.04
CA THR A 89 -7.26 -6.72 -1.88
C THR A 89 -6.52 -6.82 -3.20
N GLU A 90 -7.19 -7.31 -4.24
CA GLU A 90 -6.54 -7.48 -5.54
C GLU A 90 -6.04 -6.14 -6.08
N ARG A 91 -6.88 -5.13 -5.97
CA ARG A 91 -6.51 -3.80 -6.44
C ARG A 91 -5.31 -3.24 -5.66
N VAL A 92 -5.28 -3.51 -4.36
CA VAL A 92 -4.16 -3.04 -3.53
C VAL A 92 -2.87 -3.75 -3.93
N LEU A 93 -2.94 -5.07 -4.15
CA LEU A 93 -1.75 -5.82 -4.53
C LEU A 93 -1.19 -5.34 -5.86
N VAL A 94 -2.05 -5.08 -6.84
CA VAL A 94 -1.60 -4.56 -8.12
C VAL A 94 -1.05 -3.15 -7.95
N GLY A 95 -1.74 -2.31 -7.18
CA GLY A 95 -1.31 -0.93 -6.96
C GLY A 95 0.01 -0.79 -6.24
N LEU A 96 0.33 -1.75 -5.38
CA LEU A 96 1.61 -1.76 -4.66
C LEU A 96 2.70 -2.52 -5.42
N ASP A 97 2.39 -3.07 -6.58
CA ASP A 97 3.31 -3.91 -7.35
C ASP A 97 3.67 -5.19 -6.61
N LEU A 98 2.77 -5.67 -5.75
CA LEU A 98 2.94 -6.96 -5.09
C LEU A 98 2.42 -8.09 -5.94
N ARG A 99 1.68 -7.76 -6.99
CA ARG A 99 1.15 -8.73 -7.93
C ARG A 99 1.10 -8.09 -9.30
N PRO A 100 1.57 -8.79 -10.34
CA PRO A 100 1.51 -8.21 -11.68
C PRO A 100 0.07 -7.97 -12.11
N VAL A 101 -0.10 -6.99 -12.99
CA VAL A 101 -1.40 -6.77 -13.60
C VAL A 101 -1.79 -8.02 -14.38
N PRO A 102 -3.01 -8.57 -14.16
CA PRO A 102 -3.41 -9.77 -14.89
C PRO A 102 -3.41 -9.53 -16.39
N PRO A 103 -3.01 -10.52 -17.20
CA PRO A 103 -3.06 -10.37 -18.64
C PRO A 103 -4.49 -10.23 -19.10
N ARG A 104 -4.70 -9.33 -19.98
CA ARG A 104 -6.00 -9.15 -20.42
C ARG A 104 -6.36 -10.01 -21.44
N VAL A 105 -5.99 -10.55 -21.80
CA VAL A 105 -6.46 -11.39 -22.66
C VAL A 105 -7.27 -12.39 -22.59
N THR A 106 -6.97 -12.08 -21.98
CA THR A 106 -7.43 -12.77 -21.88
C THR A 106 -8.18 -12.92 -22.06
N GLU A 107 -8.30 -12.49 -22.01
CA GLU A 107 -9.11 -12.57 -22.20
C GLU A 107 -9.51 -12.90 -22.87
N PRO A 108 -9.41 -13.07 -23.13
CA PRO A 108 -9.87 -13.29 -23.86
C PRO A 108 -10.19 -13.59 -24.26
N ASN A 109 -10.16 -13.38 -24.14
CA ASN A 109 -10.60 -13.57 -24.66
C ASN A 109 -10.97 -13.91 -25.05
N ALA A 110 -10.79 -13.74 -25.01
CA ALA A 110 -11.27 -13.93 -25.44
C ALA A 110 -11.68 -14.36 -25.86
N ARG A 111 -11.69 -14.32 -25.78
CA ARG A 111 -12.24 -14.56 -26.24
C ARG A 111 -12.58 -15.00 -26.78
N GLU A 112 -12.38 -14.81 -26.50
CA GLU A 112 -12.79 -15.02 -26.95
C GLU A 112 -13.11 -15.40 -27.54
N LYS A 113 -13.05 -15.38 -27.56
CA LYS A 113 -13.48 -15.55 -28.14
C LYS A 113 -13.78 -15.88 -28.79
N ASN A 114 -13.70 -15.72 -28.80
CA ASN A 114 -14.13 -15.96 -29.44
C ASN A 114 -14.44 -16.18 -29.71
#